data_8a6735a7dc4a77bc4fdaea10f851902f
#
_entry.id   8a6735a7dc4a77bc4fdaea10f851902f
#
_cell.length_a   1.000
_cell.length_b   1.000
_cell.length_c   1.000
_cell.angle_alpha   90.00
_cell.angle_beta   90.00
_cell.angle_gamma   90.00
#
_symmetry.space_group_name_H-M   'P 1'
#
loop_
_entity.id
_entity.type
_entity.pdbx_description
1 polymer ?
#
loop_
_entity_poly.entity_id
_entity_poly.type
_entity_poly.pdbx_seq_one_letter_code
_entity_poly.pdbx_strand_id
1 'polypeptide(L)'
;MMQAENFTALSALVEKFKLKRTRLIAGILGEDSQANVVIDKLDLQSSLFAINYQEKLFSLNLEKMITPQVIHSYSCTLKPVQDCEMDVIKEWLIAYHIEALGDDANNPKLEESIINEIQDKQLSQNRWVLFVNNAPLSLCGFNAHLPDIVQLGPVYTPPSLRNKGFARAAVYLCLKQAAMKKVKRAILFTNDNSAIRAYKALGFQEIGKYRLALLK
;
A
#
# COMPACT_ATOMS: atom_id res chain seq x y z
N MET A 1 8.70 3.36 14.43
CA MET A 1 9.50 3.06 13.22
C MET A 1 10.96 3.07 13.61
N MET A 2 11.74 2.07 13.20
CA MET A 2 13.20 2.04 13.38
C MET A 2 13.85 2.04 12.00
N GLN A 3 14.81 2.91 11.79
CA GLN A 3 15.67 2.94 10.61
C GLN A 3 17.07 3.34 11.06
N ALA A 4 18.08 2.71 10.52
CA ALA A 4 19.47 3.00 10.88
C ALA A 4 20.33 3.10 9.61
N GLU A 5 21.37 3.94 9.67
CA GLU A 5 22.32 4.12 8.57
C GLU A 5 23.24 2.90 8.37
N ASN A 6 23.38 2.09 9.41
CA ASN A 6 24.19 0.87 9.36
C ASN A 6 23.68 -0.19 10.35
N PHE A 7 24.11 -1.44 10.15
CA PHE A 7 23.66 -2.57 10.94
C PHE A 7 24.09 -2.54 12.41
N THR A 8 25.20 -1.88 12.74
CA THR A 8 25.65 -1.72 14.14
C THR A 8 24.67 -0.82 14.90
N ALA A 9 24.30 0.32 14.32
CA ALA A 9 23.31 1.22 14.91
C ALA A 9 21.93 0.55 15.00
N LEU A 10 21.52 -0.20 13.95
CA LEU A 10 20.28 -0.96 13.97
C LEU A 10 20.27 -1.99 15.13
N SER A 11 21.36 -2.73 15.30
CA SER A 11 21.50 -3.71 16.38
C SER A 11 21.34 -3.06 17.76
N ALA A 12 21.99 -1.93 17.99
CA ALA A 12 21.85 -1.18 19.24
C ALA A 12 20.43 -0.68 19.49
N LEU A 13 19.73 -0.25 18.43
CA LEU A 13 18.32 0.15 18.51
C LEU A 13 17.41 -1.03 18.88
N VAL A 14 17.64 -2.22 18.31
CA VAL A 14 16.86 -3.42 18.62
C VAL A 14 17.06 -3.85 20.08
N GLU A 15 18.29 -3.84 20.59
CA GLU A 15 18.55 -4.16 22.01
C GLU A 15 17.84 -3.14 22.94
N LYS A 16 17.92 -1.87 22.64
CA LYS A 16 17.19 -0.84 23.39
C LYS A 16 15.67 -1.02 23.33
N PHE A 17 15.14 -1.44 22.17
CA PHE A 17 13.73 -1.75 21.98
C PHE A 17 13.31 -2.95 22.84
N LYS A 18 14.08 -4.05 22.85
CA LYS A 18 13.82 -5.22 23.72
C LYS A 18 13.63 -4.82 25.18
N LEU A 19 14.50 -3.95 25.68
CA LEU A 19 14.49 -3.51 27.08
C LEU A 19 13.30 -2.60 27.42
N LYS A 20 12.81 -1.83 26.44
CA LYS A 20 11.80 -0.78 26.67
C LYS A 20 10.39 -1.12 26.18
N ARG A 21 10.22 -2.18 25.39
CA ARG A 21 8.92 -2.52 24.84
C ARG A 21 7.94 -2.94 25.94
N THR A 22 6.74 -2.40 25.86
CA THR A 22 5.60 -2.75 26.74
C THR A 22 4.45 -3.42 25.98
N ARG A 23 4.56 -3.52 24.66
CA ARG A 23 3.53 -4.09 23.78
C ARG A 23 4.06 -5.30 23.03
N LEU A 24 3.17 -6.20 22.65
CA LEU A 24 3.48 -7.29 21.73
C LEU A 24 3.86 -6.73 20.36
N ILE A 25 4.73 -7.44 19.67
CA ILE A 25 5.09 -7.12 18.29
C ILE A 25 4.04 -7.76 17.39
N ALA A 26 3.36 -6.97 16.57
CA ALA A 26 2.40 -7.47 15.59
C ALA A 26 3.08 -7.86 14.27
N GLY A 27 4.23 -7.27 13.95
CA GLY A 27 4.98 -7.59 12.74
C GLY A 27 6.21 -6.72 12.56
N ILE A 28 7.02 -7.09 11.56
CA ILE A 28 8.22 -6.36 11.13
C ILE A 28 8.05 -6.01 9.66
N LEU A 29 8.05 -4.72 9.34
CA LEU A 29 7.89 -4.20 7.99
C LEU A 29 9.01 -3.21 7.70
N GLY A 30 9.66 -3.33 6.54
CA GLY A 30 10.73 -2.41 6.16
C GLY A 30 11.60 -2.90 5.03
N GLU A 31 12.69 -2.16 4.79
CA GLU A 31 13.73 -2.61 3.85
C GLU A 31 14.22 -4.00 4.29
N ASP A 32 14.34 -4.92 3.32
CA ASP A 32 14.46 -6.35 3.59
C ASP A 32 15.68 -6.71 4.43
N SER A 33 16.83 -6.11 4.18
CA SER A 33 18.05 -6.43 4.92
C SER A 33 17.99 -5.97 6.38
N GLN A 34 17.43 -4.79 6.63
CA GLN A 34 17.22 -4.28 7.98
C GLN A 34 16.14 -5.09 8.73
N ALA A 35 15.05 -5.42 8.05
CA ALA A 35 13.97 -6.22 8.62
C ALA A 35 14.47 -7.61 9.06
N ASN A 36 15.30 -8.27 8.24
CA ASN A 36 15.91 -9.56 8.60
C ASN A 36 16.78 -9.46 9.83
N VAL A 37 17.63 -8.43 9.94
CA VAL A 37 18.45 -8.22 11.17
C VAL A 37 17.57 -8.04 12.41
N VAL A 38 16.42 -7.34 12.27
CA VAL A 38 15.47 -7.18 13.39
C VAL A 38 14.84 -8.51 13.77
N ILE A 39 14.39 -9.30 12.77
CA ILE A 39 13.80 -10.63 12.98
C ILE A 39 14.77 -11.55 13.73
N ASP A 40 16.03 -11.63 13.23
CA ASP A 40 17.08 -12.46 13.83
C ASP A 40 17.39 -12.03 15.25
N LYS A 41 17.56 -10.73 15.48
CA LYS A 41 17.88 -10.20 16.82
C LYS A 41 16.73 -10.34 17.82
N LEU A 42 15.49 -10.37 17.37
CA LEU A 42 14.32 -10.62 18.21
C LEU A 42 14.04 -12.12 18.40
N ASP A 43 14.83 -12.99 17.78
CA ASP A 43 14.68 -14.45 17.79
C ASP A 43 13.27 -14.90 17.35
N LEU A 44 12.74 -14.25 16.30
CA LEU A 44 11.41 -14.56 15.78
C LEU A 44 11.48 -15.75 14.83
N GLN A 45 11.04 -16.90 15.31
CA GLN A 45 11.02 -18.15 14.55
C GLN A 45 10.03 -18.10 13.40
N SER A 46 10.33 -18.78 12.29
CA SER A 46 9.47 -18.80 11.08
C SER A 46 8.04 -19.28 11.35
N SER A 47 7.85 -20.16 12.33
CA SER A 47 6.54 -20.67 12.76
C SER A 47 5.62 -19.61 13.41
N LEU A 48 6.19 -18.49 13.86
CA LEU A 48 5.45 -17.38 14.48
C LEU A 48 4.76 -16.48 13.45
N PHE A 49 5.17 -16.54 12.19
CA PHE A 49 4.63 -15.65 11.17
C PHE A 49 3.34 -16.22 10.55
N ALA A 50 2.32 -15.38 10.44
CA ALA A 50 1.17 -15.58 9.55
C ALA A 50 1.58 -15.28 8.09
N ILE A 51 2.36 -14.21 7.92
CA ILE A 51 2.88 -13.75 6.63
C ILE A 51 4.37 -13.44 6.79
N ASN A 52 5.21 -13.89 5.84
CA ASN A 52 6.61 -13.52 5.76
C ASN A 52 7.06 -13.51 4.30
N TYR A 53 6.80 -12.39 3.61
CA TYR A 53 7.11 -12.22 2.18
C TYR A 53 8.19 -11.17 1.97
N GLN A 54 9.05 -11.44 0.98
CA GLN A 54 9.95 -10.45 0.41
C GLN A 54 9.30 -9.93 -0.87
N GLU A 55 9.12 -8.63 -0.99
CA GLU A 55 8.55 -7.97 -2.15
C GLU A 55 9.54 -7.00 -2.79
N LYS A 56 9.33 -6.67 -4.06
CA LYS A 56 10.09 -5.63 -4.74
C LYS A 56 9.60 -4.26 -4.28
N LEU A 57 10.54 -3.41 -3.89
CA LEU A 57 10.28 -2.03 -3.48
C LEU A 57 10.47 -1.09 -4.69
N PHE A 58 9.46 -0.27 -4.94
CA PHE A 58 9.48 0.72 -6.01
C PHE A 58 9.38 2.13 -5.46
N SER A 59 9.98 3.09 -6.18
CA SER A 59 9.89 4.51 -5.89
C SER A 59 9.64 5.31 -7.16
N LEU A 60 8.91 6.42 -7.02
CA LEU A 60 8.67 7.40 -8.07
C LEU A 60 8.92 8.82 -7.53
N ASN A 61 9.75 9.61 -8.21
CA ASN A 61 9.75 11.06 -8.05
C ASN A 61 8.53 11.63 -8.80
N LEU A 62 7.62 12.31 -8.10
CA LEU A 62 6.35 12.77 -8.66
C LEU A 62 6.52 13.79 -9.79
N GLU A 63 7.64 14.52 -9.85
CA GLU A 63 7.98 15.42 -10.98
C GLU A 63 8.25 14.65 -12.28
N LYS A 64 8.60 13.35 -12.17
CA LYS A 64 8.91 12.47 -13.31
C LYS A 64 7.76 11.53 -13.66
N MET A 65 6.58 11.77 -13.10
CA MET A 65 5.41 10.93 -13.32
C MET A 65 4.92 10.99 -14.78
N ILE A 66 4.68 9.83 -15.37
CA ILE A 66 4.21 9.69 -16.76
C ILE A 66 2.69 9.70 -16.78
N THR A 67 2.09 10.58 -17.58
CA THR A 67 0.63 10.66 -17.74
C THR A 67 0.14 9.46 -18.55
N PRO A 68 -0.77 8.62 -18.01
CA PRO A 68 -1.31 7.49 -18.74
C PRO A 68 -2.29 7.93 -19.81
N GLN A 69 -2.28 7.27 -20.97
CA GLN A 69 -3.12 7.62 -22.13
C GLN A 69 -4.62 7.66 -21.79
N VAL A 70 -5.09 6.81 -20.88
CA VAL A 70 -6.51 6.77 -20.48
C VAL A 70 -7.02 8.11 -19.94
N ILE A 71 -6.16 8.94 -19.35
CA ILE A 71 -6.50 10.29 -18.87
C ILE A 71 -6.90 11.22 -20.03
N HIS A 72 -6.34 11.00 -21.22
CA HIS A 72 -6.67 11.78 -22.40
C HIS A 72 -7.91 11.24 -23.15
N SER A 73 -8.22 9.95 -22.92
CA SER A 73 -9.31 9.27 -23.62
C SER A 73 -10.67 9.38 -22.93
N TYR A 74 -10.67 9.67 -21.62
CA TYR A 74 -11.87 9.68 -20.79
C TYR A 74 -11.86 10.87 -19.81
N SER A 75 -13.07 11.37 -19.51
CA SER A 75 -13.26 12.32 -18.41
C SER A 75 -13.14 11.56 -17.07
N CYS A 76 -11.93 11.51 -16.53
CA CYS A 76 -11.60 10.83 -15.28
C CYS A 76 -11.72 11.78 -14.08
N THR A 77 -12.45 11.39 -13.05
CA THR A 77 -12.56 12.14 -11.79
C THR A 77 -12.25 11.23 -10.60
N LEU A 78 -11.70 11.81 -9.54
CA LEU A 78 -11.56 11.12 -8.25
C LEU A 78 -12.60 11.64 -7.27
N LYS A 79 -13.31 10.72 -6.61
CA LYS A 79 -14.15 11.02 -5.45
C LYS A 79 -13.55 10.39 -4.20
N PRO A 80 -13.54 11.10 -3.06
CA PRO A 80 -13.19 10.47 -1.78
C PRO A 80 -14.09 9.26 -1.52
N VAL A 81 -13.59 8.23 -0.87
CA VAL A 81 -14.40 7.02 -0.56
C VAL A 81 -15.62 7.34 0.29
N GLN A 82 -15.57 8.41 1.09
CA GLN A 82 -16.69 8.88 1.93
C GLN A 82 -17.89 9.38 1.10
N ASP A 83 -17.65 9.79 -0.15
CA ASP A 83 -18.66 10.29 -1.08
C ASP A 83 -19.14 9.19 -2.06
N CYS A 84 -18.78 7.93 -1.78
CA CYS A 84 -19.11 6.78 -2.60
C CYS A 84 -20.08 5.85 -1.88
N GLU A 85 -20.75 4.98 -2.64
CA GLU A 85 -21.62 3.95 -2.06
C GLU A 85 -20.82 2.97 -1.20
N MET A 86 -21.20 2.85 0.07
CA MET A 86 -20.51 2.04 1.06
C MET A 86 -20.35 0.57 0.65
N ASP A 87 -21.40 -0.01 0.07
CA ASP A 87 -21.38 -1.41 -0.33
C ASP A 87 -20.35 -1.69 -1.43
N VAL A 88 -20.20 -0.77 -2.38
CA VAL A 88 -19.16 -0.87 -3.43
C VAL A 88 -17.77 -0.82 -2.83
N ILE A 89 -17.53 0.10 -1.90
CA ILE A 89 -16.21 0.24 -1.24
C ILE A 89 -15.90 -1.00 -0.40
N LYS A 90 -16.88 -1.49 0.36
CA LYS A 90 -16.76 -2.69 1.18
C LYS A 90 -16.43 -3.92 0.32
N GLU A 91 -17.17 -4.16 -0.75
CA GLU A 91 -16.93 -5.26 -1.68
C GLU A 91 -15.50 -5.20 -2.26
N TRP A 92 -15.06 -4.03 -2.71
CA TRP A 92 -13.74 -3.87 -3.31
C TRP A 92 -12.59 -4.01 -2.31
N LEU A 93 -12.76 -3.56 -1.08
CA LEU A 93 -11.76 -3.76 -0.04
C LEU A 93 -11.69 -5.22 0.41
N ILE A 94 -12.82 -5.91 0.57
CA ILE A 94 -12.84 -7.36 0.84
C ILE A 94 -12.07 -8.10 -0.27
N ALA A 95 -12.40 -7.82 -1.53
CA ALA A 95 -11.73 -8.45 -2.66
C ALA A 95 -10.22 -8.12 -2.70
N TYR A 96 -9.83 -6.88 -2.40
CA TYR A 96 -8.43 -6.48 -2.28
C TYR A 96 -7.70 -7.25 -1.18
N HIS A 97 -8.31 -7.39 0.00
CA HIS A 97 -7.73 -8.12 1.12
C HIS A 97 -7.50 -9.60 0.78
N ILE A 98 -8.47 -10.23 0.13
CA ILE A 98 -8.34 -11.63 -0.29
C ILE A 98 -7.28 -11.77 -1.39
N GLU A 99 -7.35 -10.96 -2.45
CA GLU A 99 -6.49 -11.14 -3.63
C GLU A 99 -5.05 -10.65 -3.41
N ALA A 100 -4.87 -9.51 -2.71
CA ALA A 100 -3.58 -8.85 -2.60
C ALA A 100 -2.88 -9.09 -1.26
N LEU A 101 -3.63 -9.27 -0.17
CA LEU A 101 -3.06 -9.50 1.16
C LEU A 101 -3.12 -10.97 1.58
N GLY A 102 -3.91 -11.79 0.86
CA GLY A 102 -4.03 -13.23 1.13
C GLY A 102 -4.90 -13.57 2.34
N ASP A 103 -5.81 -12.67 2.71
CA ASP A 103 -6.76 -12.92 3.79
C ASP A 103 -7.71 -14.06 3.43
N ASP A 104 -8.10 -14.84 4.44
CA ASP A 104 -9.04 -15.95 4.24
C ASP A 104 -10.45 -15.41 3.98
N ALA A 105 -10.99 -15.74 2.80
CA ALA A 105 -12.35 -15.36 2.41
C ALA A 105 -13.44 -15.92 3.35
N ASN A 106 -13.14 -16.99 4.10
CA ASN A 106 -14.06 -17.61 5.06
C ASN A 106 -13.88 -17.05 6.49
N ASN A 107 -12.99 -16.08 6.69
CA ASN A 107 -12.80 -15.46 7.99
C ASN A 107 -14.03 -14.61 8.37
N PRO A 108 -14.83 -14.99 9.39
CA PRO A 108 -16.05 -14.30 9.76
C PRO A 108 -15.82 -12.87 10.26
N LYS A 109 -14.57 -12.52 10.61
CA LYS A 109 -14.19 -11.17 11.07
C LYS A 109 -13.70 -10.28 9.93
N LEU A 110 -13.54 -10.79 8.71
CA LEU A 110 -13.00 -10.00 7.60
C LEU A 110 -13.90 -8.79 7.29
N GLU A 111 -15.20 -9.01 7.17
CA GLU A 111 -16.15 -7.93 6.86
C GLU A 111 -16.19 -6.88 7.98
N GLU A 112 -16.19 -7.28 9.24
CA GLU A 112 -16.13 -6.35 10.39
C GLU A 112 -14.83 -5.53 10.38
N SER A 113 -13.70 -6.18 10.09
CA SER A 113 -12.40 -5.51 9.96
C SER A 113 -12.42 -4.45 8.86
N ILE A 114 -13.01 -4.77 7.70
CA ILE A 114 -13.14 -3.84 6.57
C ILE A 114 -14.07 -2.67 6.90
N ILE A 115 -15.18 -2.92 7.58
CA ILE A 115 -16.08 -1.85 8.05
C ILE A 115 -15.33 -0.89 8.97
N ASN A 116 -14.57 -1.41 9.94
CA ASN A 116 -13.75 -0.60 10.84
C ASN A 116 -12.70 0.20 10.07
N GLU A 117 -12.07 -0.38 9.06
CA GLU A 117 -11.10 0.27 8.18
C GLU A 117 -11.73 1.43 7.37
N ILE A 118 -12.95 1.26 6.86
CA ILE A 118 -13.67 2.32 6.14
C ILE A 118 -14.07 3.45 7.08
N GLN A 119 -14.42 3.13 8.32
CA GLN A 119 -14.82 4.09 9.35
C GLN A 119 -13.62 4.83 9.96
N ASP A 120 -12.41 4.30 9.84
CA ASP A 120 -11.21 4.99 10.28
C ASP A 120 -10.99 6.26 9.44
N LYS A 121 -11.12 7.42 10.10
CA LYS A 121 -11.00 8.73 9.43
C LYS A 121 -9.61 8.94 8.79
N GLN A 122 -8.56 8.41 9.40
CA GLN A 122 -7.20 8.56 8.92
C GLN A 122 -6.97 7.79 7.61
N LEU A 123 -7.54 6.58 7.52
CA LEU A 123 -7.46 5.75 6.33
C LEU A 123 -8.41 6.26 5.23
N SER A 124 -9.66 6.56 5.58
CA SER A 124 -10.68 6.97 4.60
C SER A 124 -10.37 8.33 3.94
N GLN A 125 -9.75 9.28 4.65
CA GLN A 125 -9.30 10.57 4.09
C GLN A 125 -8.17 10.44 3.06
N ASN A 126 -7.51 9.29 2.99
CA ASN A 126 -6.41 9.01 2.06
C ASN A 126 -6.78 7.97 1.01
N ARG A 127 -8.09 7.83 0.71
CA ARG A 127 -8.60 6.88 -0.28
C ARG A 127 -9.59 7.52 -1.22
N TRP A 128 -9.52 7.15 -2.49
CA TRP A 128 -10.36 7.69 -3.56
C TRP A 128 -10.80 6.60 -4.50
N VAL A 129 -11.92 6.86 -5.18
CA VAL A 129 -12.43 6.04 -6.28
C VAL A 129 -12.33 6.83 -7.57
N LEU A 130 -11.80 6.20 -8.59
CA LEU A 130 -11.82 6.71 -9.97
C LEU A 130 -13.21 6.51 -10.56
N PHE A 131 -13.76 7.58 -11.07
CA PHE A 131 -15.01 7.58 -11.87
C PHE A 131 -14.72 7.97 -13.30
N VAL A 132 -15.41 7.28 -14.24
CA VAL A 132 -15.51 7.65 -15.64
C VAL A 132 -16.98 7.57 -16.01
N ASN A 133 -17.55 8.63 -16.58
CA ASN A 133 -18.98 8.71 -16.95
C ASN A 133 -19.91 8.34 -15.76
N ASN A 134 -19.60 8.82 -14.57
CA ASN A 134 -20.29 8.53 -13.32
C ASN A 134 -20.27 7.06 -12.84
N ALA A 135 -19.53 6.18 -13.49
CA ALA A 135 -19.32 4.80 -13.04
C ALA A 135 -18.04 4.68 -12.21
N PRO A 136 -18.06 4.01 -11.02
CA PRO A 136 -16.88 3.73 -10.25
C PRO A 136 -16.06 2.61 -10.92
N LEU A 137 -14.75 2.79 -11.09
CA LEU A 137 -13.92 1.86 -11.88
C LEU A 137 -12.70 1.30 -11.14
N SER A 138 -12.13 2.07 -10.20
CA SER A 138 -10.93 1.64 -9.47
C SER A 138 -10.78 2.39 -8.17
N LEU A 139 -10.38 1.69 -7.11
CA LEU A 139 -10.01 2.26 -5.81
C LEU A 139 -8.50 2.51 -5.79
N CYS A 140 -8.08 3.61 -5.17
CA CYS A 140 -6.69 3.92 -4.92
C CYS A 140 -6.55 4.72 -3.61
N GLY A 141 -5.43 4.55 -2.90
CA GLY A 141 -5.19 5.29 -1.68
C GLY A 141 -3.74 5.30 -1.24
N PHE A 142 -3.51 5.82 -0.03
CA PHE A 142 -2.22 5.83 0.64
C PHE A 142 -2.32 5.11 1.99
N ASN A 143 -1.46 4.11 2.20
CA ASN A 143 -1.33 3.43 3.50
C ASN A 143 -0.52 4.26 4.51
N ALA A 144 0.34 5.14 4.02
CA ALA A 144 1.09 6.08 4.85
C ALA A 144 1.30 7.39 4.11
N HIS A 145 1.30 8.49 4.87
CA HIS A 145 1.51 9.83 4.36
C HIS A 145 2.43 10.59 5.29
N LEU A 146 3.60 10.96 4.79
CA LEU A 146 4.54 11.89 5.39
C LEU A 146 4.57 13.18 4.57
N PRO A 147 5.15 14.29 5.08
CA PRO A 147 5.10 15.58 4.39
C PRO A 147 5.61 15.55 2.94
N ASP A 148 6.59 14.72 2.62
CA ASP A 148 7.27 14.67 1.33
C ASP A 148 7.20 13.30 0.64
N ILE A 149 6.64 12.26 1.28
CA ILE A 149 6.55 10.90 0.76
C ILE A 149 5.23 10.24 1.11
N VAL A 150 4.63 9.52 0.16
CA VAL A 150 3.45 8.68 0.38
C VAL A 150 3.76 7.22 0.05
N GLN A 151 3.15 6.31 0.79
CA GLN A 151 3.12 4.88 0.45
C GLN A 151 1.80 4.56 -0.22
N LEU A 152 1.84 4.17 -1.49
CA LEU A 152 0.68 3.80 -2.29
C LEU A 152 0.07 2.48 -1.79
N GLY A 153 -1.24 2.45 -1.64
CA GLY A 153 -2.07 1.31 -1.25
C GLY A 153 -3.27 1.77 -0.41
N PRO A 154 -4.41 1.06 -0.52
CA PRO A 154 -4.73 0.00 -1.47
C PRO A 154 -4.85 0.50 -2.91
N VAL A 155 -4.69 -0.40 -3.89
CA VAL A 155 -5.07 -0.17 -5.29
C VAL A 155 -5.85 -1.38 -5.76
N TYR A 156 -7.10 -1.19 -6.14
CA TYR A 156 -7.97 -2.27 -6.59
C TYR A 156 -8.79 -1.86 -7.82
N THR A 157 -8.87 -2.76 -8.78
CA THR A 157 -9.75 -2.66 -9.94
C THR A 157 -10.50 -3.98 -10.10
N PRO A 158 -11.83 -3.98 -10.12
CA PRO A 158 -12.61 -5.20 -10.33
C PRO A 158 -12.15 -5.99 -11.56
N PRO A 159 -12.15 -7.33 -11.53
CA PRO A 159 -11.64 -8.18 -12.62
C PRO A 159 -12.21 -7.82 -14.01
N SER A 160 -13.49 -7.52 -14.12
CA SER A 160 -14.16 -7.14 -15.37
C SER A 160 -13.68 -5.79 -15.95
N LEU A 161 -13.02 -4.96 -15.13
CA LEU A 161 -12.53 -3.62 -15.49
C LEU A 161 -11.00 -3.57 -15.68
N ARG A 162 -10.30 -4.69 -15.47
CA ARG A 162 -8.84 -4.78 -15.62
C ARG A 162 -8.38 -4.66 -17.07
N ASN A 163 -7.09 -4.41 -17.24
CA ASN A 163 -6.41 -4.27 -18.55
C ASN A 163 -6.87 -3.07 -19.41
N LYS A 164 -7.72 -2.19 -18.86
CA LYS A 164 -8.22 -0.98 -19.53
C LYS A 164 -7.48 0.30 -19.10
N GLY A 165 -6.50 0.17 -18.21
CA GLY A 165 -5.67 1.28 -17.71
C GLY A 165 -6.28 2.07 -16.54
N PHE A 166 -7.42 1.65 -15.98
CA PHE A 166 -8.11 2.39 -14.92
C PHE A 166 -7.30 2.43 -13.60
N ALA A 167 -6.61 1.35 -13.21
CA ALA A 167 -5.71 1.39 -12.06
C ALA A 167 -4.62 2.46 -12.24
N ARG A 168 -4.01 2.55 -13.44
CA ARG A 168 -3.00 3.58 -13.74
C ARG A 168 -3.57 4.99 -13.67
N ALA A 169 -4.80 5.19 -14.15
CA ALA A 169 -5.48 6.49 -14.06
C ALA A 169 -5.77 6.88 -12.61
N ALA A 170 -6.28 5.94 -11.80
CA ALA A 170 -6.54 6.16 -10.38
C ALA A 170 -5.26 6.56 -9.65
N VAL A 171 -4.20 5.76 -9.79
CA VAL A 171 -2.89 6.04 -9.17
C VAL A 171 -2.33 7.38 -9.62
N TYR A 172 -2.34 7.66 -10.94
CA TYR A 172 -1.85 8.93 -11.48
C TYR A 172 -2.57 10.14 -10.85
N LEU A 173 -3.90 10.11 -10.80
CA LEU A 173 -4.69 11.21 -10.24
C LEU A 173 -4.49 11.36 -8.74
N CYS A 174 -4.40 10.25 -7.97
CA CYS A 174 -4.07 10.30 -6.54
C CYS A 174 -2.70 10.94 -6.31
N LEU A 175 -1.68 10.51 -7.06
CA LEU A 175 -0.33 11.06 -6.94
C LEU A 175 -0.25 12.52 -7.40
N LYS A 176 -1.03 12.91 -8.40
CA LYS A 176 -1.16 14.32 -8.82
C LYS A 176 -1.74 15.19 -7.71
N GLN A 177 -2.76 14.72 -6.97
CA GLN A 177 -3.27 15.43 -5.79
C GLN A 177 -2.21 15.52 -4.68
N ALA A 178 -1.44 14.45 -4.45
CA ALA A 178 -0.34 14.47 -3.47
C ALA A 178 0.76 15.49 -3.87
N ALA A 179 1.14 15.53 -5.15
CA ALA A 179 2.12 16.49 -5.66
C ALA A 179 1.67 17.94 -5.45
N MET A 180 0.37 18.24 -5.64
CA MET A 180 -0.20 19.58 -5.36
C MET A 180 -0.08 19.95 -3.87
N LYS A 181 -0.02 18.96 -2.96
CA LYS A 181 0.24 19.12 -1.52
C LYS A 181 1.72 19.07 -1.17
N LYS A 182 2.63 19.25 -2.16
CA LYS A 182 4.10 19.27 -2.03
C LYS A 182 4.75 17.92 -1.69
N VAL A 183 4.04 16.81 -1.80
CA VAL A 183 4.64 15.48 -1.76
C VAL A 183 5.58 15.32 -2.95
N LYS A 184 6.79 14.83 -2.72
CA LYS A 184 7.85 14.71 -3.74
C LYS A 184 8.01 13.29 -4.26
N ARG A 185 7.66 12.30 -3.44
CA ARG A 185 7.96 10.90 -3.73
C ARG A 185 6.79 9.98 -3.37
N ALA A 186 6.59 8.96 -4.16
CA ALA A 186 5.74 7.82 -3.83
C ALA A 186 6.57 6.54 -3.75
N ILE A 187 6.21 5.65 -2.83
CA ILE A 187 6.75 4.29 -2.75
C ILE A 187 5.61 3.28 -2.76
N LEU A 188 5.92 2.07 -3.18
CA LEU A 188 5.06 0.90 -3.06
C LEU A 188 5.93 -0.37 -3.06
N PHE A 189 5.33 -1.48 -2.66
CA PHE A 189 5.96 -2.80 -2.79
C PHE A 189 4.95 -3.80 -3.36
N THR A 190 5.43 -4.70 -4.22
CA THR A 190 4.62 -5.75 -4.84
C THR A 190 5.47 -6.76 -5.59
N ASN A 191 5.02 -8.00 -5.67
CA ASN A 191 5.54 -9.04 -6.57
C ASN A 191 4.58 -9.36 -7.72
N ASP A 192 3.37 -8.79 -7.73
CA ASP A 192 2.42 -9.00 -8.83
C ASP A 192 2.92 -8.40 -10.14
N ASN A 193 3.12 -9.23 -11.15
CA ASN A 193 3.67 -8.81 -12.44
C ASN A 193 2.77 -7.82 -13.20
N SER A 194 1.46 -7.88 -13.01
CA SER A 194 0.52 -6.95 -13.65
C SER A 194 0.61 -5.57 -13.01
N ALA A 195 0.65 -5.52 -11.68
CA ALA A 195 0.88 -4.31 -10.91
C ALA A 195 2.24 -3.68 -11.23
N ILE A 196 3.31 -4.47 -11.29
CA ILE A 196 4.66 -4.01 -11.67
C ILE A 196 4.65 -3.33 -13.04
N ARG A 197 4.01 -3.95 -14.06
CA ARG A 197 3.89 -3.33 -15.39
C ARG A 197 3.12 -2.01 -15.34
N ALA A 198 2.03 -1.97 -14.58
CA ALA A 198 1.22 -0.77 -14.43
C ALA A 198 2.00 0.38 -13.76
N TYR A 199 2.75 0.09 -12.70
CA TYR A 199 3.54 1.10 -11.98
C TYR A 199 4.77 1.55 -12.76
N LYS A 200 5.49 0.64 -13.43
CA LYS A 200 6.60 1.02 -14.33
C LYS A 200 6.14 1.94 -15.45
N ALA A 201 4.94 1.73 -16.00
CA ALA A 201 4.37 2.62 -17.02
C ALA A 201 4.02 4.04 -16.49
N LEU A 202 3.93 4.24 -15.17
CA LEU A 202 3.78 5.54 -14.54
C LEU A 202 5.13 6.19 -14.18
N GLY A 203 6.25 5.48 -14.38
CA GLY A 203 7.61 5.95 -14.08
C GLY A 203 8.20 5.42 -12.77
N PHE A 204 7.52 4.51 -12.06
CA PHE A 204 8.11 3.85 -10.89
C PHE A 204 9.34 3.03 -11.28
N GLN A 205 10.37 3.10 -10.45
CA GLN A 205 11.60 2.34 -10.58
C GLN A 205 11.78 1.40 -9.40
N GLU A 206 12.24 0.20 -9.63
CA GLU A 206 12.63 -0.74 -8.58
C GLU A 206 13.89 -0.23 -7.90
N ILE A 207 13.86 -0.09 -6.59
CA ILE A 207 14.96 0.48 -5.79
C ILE A 207 15.49 -0.49 -4.73
N GLY A 208 14.89 -1.64 -4.57
CA GLY A 208 15.31 -2.63 -3.57
C GLY A 208 14.22 -3.65 -3.27
N LYS A 209 14.30 -4.19 -2.06
CA LYS A 209 13.37 -5.20 -1.54
C LYS A 209 12.74 -4.74 -0.24
N TYR A 210 11.53 -5.16 0.00
CA TYR A 210 10.75 -4.87 1.19
C TYR A 210 10.31 -6.17 1.86
N ARG A 211 10.43 -6.25 3.17
CA ARG A 211 9.94 -7.37 3.98
C ARG A 211 8.58 -7.01 4.58
N LEU A 212 7.61 -7.90 4.39
CA LEU A 212 6.31 -7.90 5.04
C LEU A 212 6.25 -9.15 5.90
N ALA A 213 6.47 -9.02 7.20
CA ALA A 213 6.48 -10.11 8.17
C ALA A 213 5.49 -9.81 9.29
N LEU A 214 4.30 -10.45 9.25
CA LEU A 214 3.24 -10.30 10.24
C LEU A 214 3.20 -11.53 11.14
N LEU A 215 3.10 -11.33 12.45
CA LEU A 215 2.98 -12.41 13.43
C LEU A 215 1.52 -12.88 13.55
N LYS A 216 1.36 -14.14 14.00
CA LYS A 216 0.05 -14.76 14.26
C LYS A 216 -0.68 -14.14 15.43
#